data_cf47060f0647016257f80d629c434b37
#
_entry.id   cf47060f0647016257f80d629c434b37
#
_cell.length_a   1.000
_cell.length_b   1.000
_cell.length_c   1.000
_cell.angle_alpha   90.00
_cell.angle_beta   90.00
_cell.angle_gamma   90.00
#
_symmetry.space_group_name_H-M   'P 1'
#
loop_
_entity.id
_entity.type
_entity.pdbx_description
1 polymer ?
#
loop_
_entity_poly.entity_id
_entity_poly.type
_entity_poly.pdbx_seq_one_letter_code
_entity_poly.pdbx_strand_id
1 'polypeptide(L)'
;MSCMDVKRIVMTLKNYQDLFFKKLNTKINKNELEEFFFWLIEHYCDVNRMKYILNPDFNLDKNQELKLLDAINSLKKNMPIQYIIGEIEFLNLKFLLNKFVLIPRPETEELVSWILSESPKNKSILDIGTGSGCIAVSLAKFSDSCQVSAWDIDRGTLDLATENALKNKVKVYYEIQDIKSIKSNKKFDIIVSNPPYITLEEKKLIKKNVLLFEPHKALFVYDKNPLFYY
;
A
#
# COMPACT_ATOMS: atom_id res chain seq x y z
N MET A 1 -9.96 46.02 29.82
CA MET A 1 -9.69 45.53 28.45
C MET A 1 -10.10 44.07 28.37
N SER A 2 -11.27 43.83 27.76
CA SER A 2 -11.86 42.49 27.65
C SER A 2 -11.06 41.70 26.62
N CYS A 3 -10.47 40.59 27.06
CA CYS A 3 -9.88 39.60 26.18
C CYS A 3 -11.07 38.95 25.43
N MET A 4 -11.26 39.30 24.16
CA MET A 4 -12.19 38.61 23.31
C MET A 4 -11.69 37.19 23.11
N ASP A 5 -12.32 36.21 23.79
CA ASP A 5 -12.20 34.79 23.47
C ASP A 5 -12.65 34.60 22.04
N VAL A 6 -11.71 34.56 21.12
CA VAL A 6 -11.95 34.08 19.75
C VAL A 6 -12.34 32.62 19.89
N LYS A 7 -13.63 32.34 19.98
CA LYS A 7 -14.16 30.98 19.90
C LYS A 7 -13.60 30.35 18.62
N ARG A 8 -12.60 29.51 18.75
CA ARG A 8 -12.07 28.74 17.64
C ARG A 8 -13.19 27.90 17.07
N ILE A 9 -13.58 28.17 15.82
CA ILE A 9 -14.57 27.36 15.12
C ILE A 9 -13.95 25.97 14.97
N VAL A 10 -14.52 25.00 15.68
CA VAL A 10 -14.11 23.58 15.60
C VAL A 10 -14.54 23.04 14.24
N MET A 11 -13.63 22.44 13.51
CA MET A 11 -13.95 21.82 12.22
C MET A 11 -14.76 20.54 12.45
N THR A 12 -15.90 20.41 11.75
CA THR A 12 -16.68 19.17 11.73
C THR A 12 -16.35 18.34 10.50
N LEU A 13 -16.70 17.05 10.51
CA LEU A 13 -16.53 16.19 9.32
C LEU A 13 -17.28 16.71 8.10
N LYS A 14 -18.46 17.29 8.29
CA LYS A 14 -19.23 17.94 7.23
C LYS A 14 -18.46 19.13 6.63
N ASN A 15 -17.92 20.03 7.47
CA ASN A 15 -17.11 21.13 7.00
C ASN A 15 -15.86 20.65 6.24
N TYR A 16 -15.22 19.56 6.75
CA TYR A 16 -14.09 18.94 6.07
C TYR A 16 -14.50 18.35 4.72
N GLN A 17 -15.64 17.65 4.64
CA GLN A 17 -16.17 17.12 3.39
C GLN A 17 -16.35 18.21 2.34
N ASP A 18 -17.03 19.29 2.70
CA ASP A 18 -17.27 20.44 1.79
C ASP A 18 -15.96 21.00 1.27
N LEU A 19 -14.98 21.19 2.16
CA LEU A 19 -13.65 21.67 1.80
C LEU A 19 -12.91 20.67 0.90
N PHE A 20 -12.95 19.39 1.22
CA PHE A 20 -12.30 18.29 0.50
C PHE A 20 -12.79 18.23 -0.95
N PHE A 21 -14.11 18.17 -1.14
CA PHE A 21 -14.71 18.15 -2.47
C PHE A 21 -14.44 19.44 -3.24
N LYS A 22 -14.61 20.61 -2.62
CA LYS A 22 -14.31 21.90 -3.24
C LYS A 22 -12.86 22.00 -3.75
N LYS A 23 -11.90 21.40 -3.04
CA LYS A 23 -10.46 21.52 -3.36
C LYS A 23 -9.98 20.48 -4.37
N LEU A 24 -10.68 19.38 -4.59
CA LEU A 24 -10.20 18.22 -5.35
C LEU A 24 -11.08 17.83 -6.54
N ASN A 25 -12.34 18.29 -6.63
CA ASN A 25 -13.32 17.93 -7.65
C ASN A 25 -12.89 18.19 -9.11
N THR A 26 -11.92 19.07 -9.32
CA THR A 26 -11.38 19.36 -10.66
C THR A 26 -10.26 18.41 -11.07
N LYS A 27 -9.75 17.58 -10.16
CA LYS A 27 -8.59 16.70 -10.39
C LYS A 27 -8.92 15.22 -10.31
N ILE A 28 -9.91 14.85 -9.50
CA ILE A 28 -10.29 13.48 -9.17
C ILE A 28 -11.79 13.35 -9.50
N ASN A 29 -12.18 12.22 -10.09
CA ASN A 29 -13.59 11.99 -10.37
C ASN A 29 -14.41 11.86 -9.08
N LYS A 30 -15.71 12.11 -9.17
CA LYS A 30 -16.59 12.20 -7.99
C LYS A 30 -16.63 10.90 -7.17
N ASN A 31 -16.71 9.75 -7.84
CA ASN A 31 -16.84 8.46 -7.14
C ASN A 31 -15.56 8.12 -6.39
N GLU A 32 -14.41 8.26 -7.04
CA GLU A 32 -13.09 8.06 -6.42
C GLU A 32 -12.86 9.04 -5.26
N LEU A 33 -13.30 10.28 -5.41
CA LEU A 33 -13.19 11.30 -4.38
C LEU A 33 -14.03 10.96 -3.14
N GLU A 34 -15.22 10.38 -3.35
CA GLU A 34 -16.09 9.91 -2.27
C GLU A 34 -15.46 8.74 -1.51
N GLU A 35 -14.85 7.80 -2.22
CA GLU A 35 -14.11 6.69 -1.59
C GLU A 35 -12.92 7.21 -0.78
N PHE A 36 -12.13 8.11 -1.32
CA PHE A 36 -10.98 8.69 -0.62
C PHE A 36 -11.39 9.44 0.64
N PHE A 37 -12.52 10.17 0.60
CA PHE A 37 -13.06 10.82 1.78
C PHE A 37 -13.35 9.81 2.89
N PHE A 38 -14.06 8.70 2.57
CA PHE A 38 -14.39 7.70 3.56
C PHE A 38 -13.16 6.95 4.09
N TRP A 39 -12.20 6.62 3.26
CA TRP A 39 -10.95 6.00 3.72
C TRP A 39 -10.18 6.90 4.68
N LEU A 40 -10.12 8.20 4.42
CA LEU A 40 -9.42 9.16 5.29
C LEU A 40 -10.11 9.32 6.64
N ILE A 41 -11.43 9.48 6.68
CA ILE A 41 -12.14 9.65 7.96
C ILE A 41 -12.20 8.36 8.77
N GLU A 42 -12.26 7.21 8.11
CA GLU A 42 -12.18 5.92 8.79
C GLU A 42 -10.79 5.73 9.41
N HIS A 43 -9.73 6.02 8.65
CA HIS A 43 -8.36 5.85 9.12
C HIS A 43 -7.96 6.84 10.23
N TYR A 44 -8.29 8.13 10.07
CA TYR A 44 -7.83 9.17 11.02
C TYR A 44 -8.80 9.46 12.17
N CYS A 45 -10.09 9.13 12.00
CA CYS A 45 -11.13 9.48 12.97
C CYS A 45 -11.88 8.27 13.52
N ASP A 46 -11.63 7.05 13.03
CA ASP A 46 -12.43 5.84 13.32
C ASP A 46 -13.92 6.01 13.00
N VAL A 47 -14.23 6.79 11.96
CA VAL A 47 -15.60 7.07 11.50
C VAL A 47 -15.81 6.42 10.15
N ASN A 48 -16.50 5.28 10.13
CA ASN A 48 -16.92 4.63 8.89
C ASN A 48 -18.13 5.34 8.26
N ARG A 49 -18.53 4.91 7.06
CA ARG A 49 -19.65 5.53 6.30
C ARG A 49 -20.95 5.60 7.11
N MET A 50 -21.29 4.57 7.87
CA MET A 50 -22.51 4.53 8.69
C MET A 50 -22.44 5.55 9.84
N LYS A 51 -21.34 5.57 10.58
CA LYS A 51 -21.12 6.55 11.66
C LYS A 51 -21.19 7.99 11.13
N TYR A 52 -20.64 8.25 9.94
CA TYR A 52 -20.71 9.57 9.32
C TYR A 52 -22.12 9.99 8.96
N ILE A 53 -22.93 9.10 8.35
CA ILE A 53 -24.33 9.38 8.00
C ILE A 53 -25.15 9.71 9.26
N LEU A 54 -24.91 9.01 10.35
CA LEU A 54 -25.62 9.22 11.61
C LEU A 54 -25.18 10.51 12.35
N ASN A 55 -23.94 10.94 12.20
CA ASN A 55 -23.39 12.12 12.84
C ASN A 55 -22.38 12.86 11.93
N PRO A 56 -22.84 13.57 10.90
CA PRO A 56 -21.98 14.33 10.00
C PRO A 56 -21.30 15.53 10.68
N ASP A 57 -21.86 16.02 11.77
CA ASP A 57 -21.35 17.15 12.55
C ASP A 57 -20.36 16.72 13.66
N PHE A 58 -19.81 15.48 13.56
CA PHE A 58 -18.74 15.00 14.43
C PHE A 58 -17.58 16.01 14.45
N ASN A 59 -17.20 16.45 15.66
CA ASN A 59 -16.14 17.43 15.86
C ASN A 59 -14.77 16.77 15.75
N LEU A 60 -13.92 17.32 14.90
CA LEU A 60 -12.53 16.88 14.77
C LEU A 60 -11.66 17.45 15.90
N ASP A 61 -10.84 16.62 16.48
CA ASP A 61 -9.74 17.12 17.32
C ASP A 61 -8.65 17.77 16.43
N LYS A 62 -7.70 18.46 17.09
CA LYS A 62 -6.65 19.21 16.38
C LYS A 62 -5.74 18.30 15.54
N ASN A 63 -5.44 17.10 16.00
CA ASN A 63 -4.57 16.17 15.29
C ASN A 63 -5.28 15.57 14.08
N GLN A 64 -6.54 15.19 14.23
CA GLN A 64 -7.40 14.73 13.14
C GLN A 64 -7.55 15.81 12.07
N GLU A 65 -7.85 17.06 12.46
CA GLU A 65 -7.95 18.21 11.55
C GLU A 65 -6.66 18.39 10.75
N LEU A 66 -5.49 18.41 11.39
CA LEU A 66 -4.21 18.56 10.72
C LEU A 66 -3.94 17.44 9.72
N LYS A 67 -4.12 16.19 10.11
CA LYS A 67 -3.91 15.03 9.23
C LYS A 67 -4.82 15.06 8.01
N LEU A 68 -6.09 15.41 8.19
CA LEU A 68 -7.06 15.49 7.12
C LEU A 68 -6.75 16.65 6.16
N LEU A 69 -6.31 17.80 6.66
CA LEU A 69 -5.88 18.94 5.83
C LEU A 69 -4.60 18.60 5.05
N ASP A 70 -3.65 17.91 5.66
CA ASP A 70 -2.44 17.44 4.98
C ASP A 70 -2.76 16.42 3.89
N ALA A 71 -3.77 15.56 4.10
CA ALA A 71 -4.26 14.64 3.08
C ALA A 71 -4.77 15.38 1.83
N ILE A 72 -5.54 16.48 1.99
CA ILE A 72 -5.94 17.31 0.86
C ILE A 72 -4.72 17.86 0.10
N ASN A 73 -3.71 18.35 0.81
CA ASN A 73 -2.51 18.92 0.19
C ASN A 73 -1.69 17.85 -0.56
N SER A 74 -1.64 16.64 -0.04
CA SER A 74 -0.95 15.49 -0.65
C SER A 74 -1.69 15.01 -1.91
N LEU A 75 -3.01 14.87 -1.85
CA LEU A 75 -3.85 14.53 -3.01
C LEU A 75 -3.75 15.58 -4.13
N LYS A 76 -3.66 16.88 -3.79
CA LYS A 76 -3.41 17.93 -4.78
C LYS A 76 -2.09 17.75 -5.54
N LYS A 77 -1.10 17.15 -4.92
CA LYS A 77 0.19 16.79 -5.53
C LYS A 77 0.15 15.47 -6.30
N ASN A 78 -1.02 14.84 -6.40
CA ASN A 78 -1.27 13.52 -6.98
C ASN A 78 -0.61 12.37 -6.20
N MET A 79 -0.34 12.53 -4.89
CA MET A 79 0.13 11.42 -4.07
C MET A 79 -0.94 10.33 -3.98
N PRO A 80 -0.62 9.05 -4.22
CA PRO A 80 -1.58 7.96 -4.02
C PRO A 80 -2.15 7.94 -2.61
N ILE A 81 -3.46 7.72 -2.48
CA ILE A 81 -4.16 7.71 -1.19
C ILE A 81 -3.56 6.67 -0.23
N GLN A 82 -3.08 5.53 -0.75
CA GLN A 82 -2.46 4.47 0.03
C GLN A 82 -1.18 4.93 0.73
N TYR A 83 -0.38 5.80 0.09
CA TYR A 83 0.80 6.38 0.74
C TYR A 83 0.45 7.49 1.74
N ILE A 84 -0.70 8.17 1.55
CA ILE A 84 -1.19 9.17 2.51
C ILE A 84 -1.65 8.48 3.79
N ILE A 85 -2.39 7.39 3.65
CA ILE A 85 -2.85 6.54 4.74
C ILE A 85 -1.68 5.75 5.36
N GLY A 86 -0.71 5.33 4.53
CA GLY A 86 0.42 4.50 4.93
C GLY A 86 0.06 3.03 5.13
N GLU A 87 -1.12 2.61 4.68
CA GLU A 87 -1.62 1.25 4.84
C GLU A 87 -2.52 0.86 3.65
N ILE A 88 -2.56 -0.43 3.33
CA ILE A 88 -3.48 -1.02 2.34
C ILE A 88 -3.99 -2.37 2.84
N GLU A 89 -5.19 -2.74 2.41
CA GLU A 89 -5.72 -4.08 2.54
C GLU A 89 -5.36 -4.92 1.30
N PHE A 90 -4.91 -6.16 1.52
CA PHE A 90 -4.57 -7.14 0.50
C PHE A 90 -4.97 -8.52 1.02
N LEU A 91 -5.87 -9.21 0.33
CA LEU A 91 -6.47 -10.49 0.76
C LEU A 91 -7.00 -10.45 2.21
N ASN A 92 -7.73 -9.41 2.58
CA ASN A 92 -8.24 -9.15 3.94
C ASN A 92 -7.17 -9.05 5.04
N LEU A 93 -5.92 -8.82 4.68
CA LEU A 93 -4.80 -8.54 5.57
C LEU A 93 -4.38 -7.08 5.43
N LYS A 94 -3.95 -6.45 6.52
CA LYS A 94 -3.47 -5.07 6.52
C LYS A 94 -1.97 -5.00 6.38
N PHE A 95 -1.50 -4.22 5.40
CA PHE A 95 -0.08 -4.01 5.10
C PHE A 95 0.29 -2.56 5.23
N LEU A 96 1.32 -2.26 6.00
CA LEU A 96 1.96 -0.96 6.04
C LEU A 96 2.64 -0.68 4.70
N LEU A 97 2.58 0.56 4.28
CA LEU A 97 3.20 1.05 3.06
C LEU A 97 4.07 2.27 3.32
N ASN A 98 5.12 2.40 2.55
CA ASN A 98 5.94 3.61 2.45
C ASN A 98 6.47 3.78 1.02
N LYS A 99 7.17 4.89 0.78
CA LYS A 99 7.71 5.24 -0.55
C LYS A 99 8.76 4.27 -1.12
N PHE A 100 9.20 3.27 -0.36
CA PHE A 100 10.23 2.30 -0.81
C PHE A 100 9.63 1.07 -1.45
N VAL A 101 8.33 0.82 -1.29
CA VAL A 101 7.66 -0.36 -1.80
C VAL A 101 6.56 0.00 -2.78
N LEU A 102 6.36 -0.85 -3.78
CA LEU A 102 5.24 -0.75 -4.72
C LEU A 102 3.92 -0.92 -3.96
N ILE A 103 2.90 -0.14 -4.31
CA ILE A 103 1.54 -0.36 -3.81
C ILE A 103 1.05 -1.71 -4.37
N PRO A 104 0.68 -2.69 -3.53
CA PRO A 104 0.12 -3.97 -3.99
C PRO A 104 -1.03 -3.78 -4.98
N ARG A 105 -1.05 -4.61 -6.04
CA ARG A 105 -2.04 -4.52 -7.12
C ARG A 105 -3.07 -5.66 -7.00
N PRO A 106 -4.32 -5.44 -7.46
CA PRO A 106 -5.36 -6.49 -7.46
C PRO A 106 -4.93 -7.76 -8.20
N GLU A 107 -4.22 -7.64 -9.31
CA GLU A 107 -3.70 -8.77 -10.08
C GLU A 107 -2.72 -9.63 -9.27
N THR A 108 -2.06 -9.03 -8.27
CA THR A 108 -1.18 -9.76 -7.36
C THR A 108 -2.00 -10.59 -6.35
N GLU A 109 -3.21 -10.15 -5.98
CA GLU A 109 -4.13 -10.97 -5.18
C GLU A 109 -4.58 -12.21 -5.95
N GLU A 110 -4.84 -12.07 -7.25
CA GLU A 110 -5.19 -13.20 -8.11
C GLU A 110 -4.06 -14.23 -8.18
N LEU A 111 -2.80 -13.78 -8.30
CA LEU A 111 -1.63 -14.65 -8.28
C LEU A 111 -1.53 -15.45 -6.98
N VAL A 112 -1.67 -14.78 -5.82
CA VAL A 112 -1.64 -15.46 -4.51
C VAL A 112 -2.82 -16.42 -4.37
N SER A 113 -4.01 -16.01 -4.78
CA SER A 113 -5.22 -16.84 -4.74
C SER A 113 -5.07 -18.08 -5.60
N TRP A 114 -4.44 -17.97 -6.77
CA TRP A 114 -4.14 -19.11 -7.62
C TRP A 114 -3.20 -20.10 -6.93
N ILE A 115 -2.08 -19.63 -6.34
CA ILE A 115 -1.17 -20.52 -5.60
C ILE A 115 -1.90 -21.21 -4.44
N LEU A 116 -2.76 -20.50 -3.72
CA LEU A 116 -3.53 -21.07 -2.62
C LEU A 116 -4.58 -22.09 -3.08
N SER A 117 -5.15 -21.93 -4.29
CA SER A 117 -6.11 -22.87 -4.88
C SER A 117 -5.50 -24.25 -5.15
N GLU A 118 -4.17 -24.33 -5.39
CA GLU A 118 -3.42 -25.57 -5.50
C GLU A 118 -3.21 -26.28 -4.13
N SER A 119 -3.74 -25.67 -3.05
CA SER A 119 -3.69 -26.21 -1.68
C SER A 119 -2.28 -26.63 -1.23
N PRO A 120 -1.27 -25.75 -1.31
CA PRO A 120 0.09 -26.09 -0.95
C PRO A 120 0.16 -26.44 0.53
N LYS A 121 0.74 -27.64 0.83
CA LYS A 121 0.89 -28.15 2.18
C LYS A 121 2.29 -28.64 2.42
N ASN A 122 2.88 -28.25 3.56
CA ASN A 122 4.26 -28.60 3.93
C ASN A 122 5.29 -28.28 2.83
N LYS A 123 5.07 -27.20 2.07
CA LYS A 123 5.92 -26.75 0.97
C LYS A 123 6.88 -25.66 1.41
N SER A 124 8.03 -25.63 0.74
CA SER A 124 8.97 -24.50 0.79
C SER A 124 8.62 -23.52 -0.33
N ILE A 125 8.32 -22.27 0.02
CA ILE A 125 7.91 -21.23 -0.92
C ILE A 125 8.91 -20.08 -0.86
N LEU A 126 9.30 -19.55 -2.02
CA LEU A 126 10.15 -18.37 -2.14
C LEU A 126 9.40 -17.26 -2.88
N ASP A 127 9.32 -16.08 -2.27
CA ASP A 127 8.88 -14.83 -2.89
C ASP A 127 10.09 -13.97 -3.25
N ILE A 128 10.30 -13.69 -4.54
CA ILE A 128 11.44 -12.90 -5.04
C ILE A 128 10.98 -11.48 -5.39
N GLY A 129 11.67 -10.48 -4.85
CA GLY A 129 11.26 -9.08 -4.95
C GLY A 129 10.04 -8.80 -4.10
N THR A 130 10.09 -9.21 -2.83
CA THR A 130 8.92 -9.28 -1.94
C THR A 130 8.25 -7.91 -1.68
N GLY A 131 8.96 -6.80 -1.85
CA GLY A 131 8.40 -5.46 -1.65
C GLY A 131 7.80 -5.28 -0.26
N SER A 132 6.51 -4.97 -0.19
CA SER A 132 5.79 -4.86 1.09
C SER A 132 5.63 -6.18 1.85
N GLY A 133 6.00 -7.31 1.25
CA GLY A 133 5.79 -8.64 1.79
C GLY A 133 4.39 -9.19 1.54
N CYS A 134 3.54 -8.52 0.75
CA CYS A 134 2.13 -8.91 0.60
C CYS A 134 1.94 -10.33 0.07
N ILE A 135 2.77 -10.81 -0.87
CA ILE A 135 2.74 -12.19 -1.36
C ILE A 135 3.21 -13.14 -0.26
N ALA A 136 4.43 -12.95 0.27
CA ALA A 136 5.03 -13.84 1.25
C ALA A 136 4.19 -13.98 2.53
N VAL A 137 3.71 -12.85 3.06
CA VAL A 137 2.88 -12.81 4.29
C VAL A 137 1.54 -13.49 4.07
N SER A 138 0.88 -13.25 2.93
CA SER A 138 -0.40 -13.89 2.61
C SER A 138 -0.25 -15.39 2.42
N LEU A 139 0.81 -15.84 1.72
CA LEU A 139 1.11 -17.27 1.59
C LEU A 139 1.42 -17.91 2.95
N ALA A 140 2.20 -17.24 3.81
CA ALA A 140 2.46 -17.74 5.17
C ALA A 140 1.21 -17.77 6.05
N LYS A 141 0.21 -16.90 5.77
CA LYS A 141 -1.04 -16.83 6.54
C LYS A 141 -2.04 -17.89 6.16
N PHE A 142 -2.16 -18.15 4.86
CA PHE A 142 -3.28 -18.94 4.33
C PHE A 142 -2.91 -20.33 3.84
N SER A 143 -1.60 -20.65 3.67
CA SER A 143 -1.18 -22.00 3.31
C SER A 143 -1.01 -22.89 4.54
N ASP A 144 -1.19 -24.21 4.36
CA ASP A 144 -1.09 -25.19 5.45
C ASP A 144 0.37 -25.61 5.68
N SER A 145 0.96 -25.15 6.80
CA SER A 145 2.29 -25.56 7.28
C SER A 145 3.43 -25.34 6.28
N CYS A 146 3.30 -24.36 5.39
CA CYS A 146 4.35 -23.99 4.44
C CYS A 146 5.46 -23.16 5.11
N GLN A 147 6.70 -23.36 4.65
CA GLN A 147 7.82 -22.51 5.01
C GLN A 147 8.02 -21.44 3.94
N VAL A 148 7.77 -20.18 4.28
CA VAL A 148 7.87 -19.07 3.33
C VAL A 148 9.17 -18.30 3.57
N SER A 149 9.96 -18.16 2.51
CA SER A 149 11.13 -17.29 2.43
C SER A 149 10.82 -16.13 1.49
N ALA A 150 11.44 -14.99 1.73
CA ALA A 150 11.25 -13.80 0.91
C ALA A 150 12.58 -13.08 0.71
N TRP A 151 12.87 -12.73 -0.54
CA TRP A 151 14.08 -12.03 -0.93
C TRP A 151 13.78 -10.66 -1.51
N ASP A 152 14.61 -9.68 -1.19
CA ASP A 152 14.64 -8.37 -1.84
C ASP A 152 16.08 -7.85 -1.84
N ILE A 153 16.38 -6.94 -2.76
CA ILE A 153 17.70 -6.32 -2.86
C ILE A 153 17.86 -5.18 -1.84
N ASP A 154 16.74 -4.62 -1.34
CA ASP A 154 16.73 -3.43 -0.51
C ASP A 154 16.42 -3.75 0.95
N ARG A 155 17.31 -3.35 1.85
CA ARG A 155 17.18 -3.57 3.28
C ARG A 155 15.93 -2.89 3.86
N GLY A 156 15.67 -1.63 3.50
CA GLY A 156 14.51 -0.89 4.02
C GLY A 156 13.18 -1.50 3.58
N THR A 157 13.16 -2.12 2.40
CA THR A 157 12.04 -2.92 1.91
C THR A 157 11.81 -4.14 2.79
N LEU A 158 12.86 -4.90 3.12
CA LEU A 158 12.75 -6.07 3.99
C LEU A 158 12.36 -5.72 5.44
N ASP A 159 12.82 -4.58 5.95
CA ASP A 159 12.44 -4.11 7.28
C ASP A 159 10.91 -3.87 7.34
N LEU A 160 10.33 -3.21 6.33
CA LEU A 160 8.87 -3.02 6.22
C LEU A 160 8.12 -4.35 6.05
N ALA A 161 8.63 -5.27 5.21
CA ALA A 161 8.02 -6.59 5.03
C ALA A 161 8.03 -7.39 6.34
N THR A 162 9.08 -7.24 7.15
CA THR A 162 9.17 -7.85 8.50
C THR A 162 8.12 -7.26 9.44
N GLU A 163 7.91 -5.95 9.45
CA GLU A 163 6.85 -5.32 10.23
C GLU A 163 5.47 -5.84 9.79
N ASN A 164 5.25 -6.00 8.50
CA ASN A 164 4.01 -6.53 7.95
C ASN A 164 3.76 -8.00 8.35
N ALA A 165 4.81 -8.83 8.40
CA ALA A 165 4.71 -10.20 8.89
C ALA A 165 4.34 -10.23 10.39
N LEU A 166 4.97 -9.38 11.21
CA LEU A 166 4.65 -9.26 12.63
C LEU A 166 3.22 -8.78 12.85
N LYS A 167 2.78 -7.73 12.12
CA LYS A 167 1.41 -7.20 12.17
C LYS A 167 0.37 -8.28 11.87
N ASN A 168 0.64 -9.15 10.89
CA ASN A 168 -0.25 -10.24 10.48
C ASN A 168 -0.02 -11.55 11.23
N LYS A 169 0.90 -11.56 12.21
CA LYS A 169 1.20 -12.69 13.10
C LYS A 169 1.62 -13.95 12.33
N VAL A 170 2.51 -13.79 11.36
CA VAL A 170 3.08 -14.89 10.59
C VAL A 170 4.61 -14.85 10.63
N LYS A 171 5.23 -15.98 10.31
CA LYS A 171 6.68 -16.13 10.21
C LYS A 171 7.08 -16.24 8.74
N VAL A 172 7.96 -15.34 8.30
CA VAL A 172 8.60 -15.34 6.98
C VAL A 172 10.10 -15.20 7.18
N TYR A 173 10.89 -15.90 6.39
CA TYR A 173 12.36 -15.85 6.42
C TYR A 173 12.87 -14.88 5.37
N TYR A 174 13.42 -13.74 5.80
CA TYR A 174 13.87 -12.66 4.93
C TYR A 174 15.37 -12.71 4.68
N GLU A 175 15.79 -12.53 3.41
CA GLU A 175 17.20 -12.44 3.03
C GLU A 175 17.41 -11.33 2.00
N ILE A 176 18.51 -10.55 2.16
CA ILE A 176 18.93 -9.60 1.12
C ILE A 176 19.60 -10.41 0.01
N GLN A 177 18.99 -10.41 -1.18
CA GLN A 177 19.48 -11.13 -2.34
C GLN A 177 19.26 -10.33 -3.62
N ASP A 178 20.28 -10.28 -4.46
CA ASP A 178 20.14 -9.81 -5.85
C ASP A 178 19.98 -11.02 -6.76
N ILE A 179 18.81 -11.13 -7.41
CA ILE A 179 18.50 -12.24 -8.33
C ILE A 179 19.54 -12.40 -9.45
N LYS A 180 20.21 -11.30 -9.84
CA LYS A 180 21.23 -11.31 -10.90
C LYS A 180 22.54 -11.96 -10.47
N SER A 181 22.80 -12.07 -9.17
CA SER A 181 24.06 -12.55 -8.61
C SER A 181 23.88 -13.71 -7.63
N ILE A 182 22.74 -14.38 -7.66
CA ILE A 182 22.41 -15.47 -6.73
C ILE A 182 23.44 -16.62 -6.90
N LYS A 183 24.06 -16.97 -5.76
CA LYS A 183 24.90 -18.15 -5.60
C LYS A 183 24.29 -19.12 -4.57
N SER A 184 22.98 -19.27 -4.59
CA SER A 184 22.28 -20.12 -3.63
C SER A 184 22.05 -21.52 -4.20
N ASN A 185 22.36 -22.54 -3.40
CA ASN A 185 22.01 -23.94 -3.69
C ASN A 185 20.66 -24.33 -3.04
N LYS A 186 19.94 -23.35 -2.43
CA LYS A 186 18.63 -23.60 -1.83
C LYS A 186 17.63 -23.99 -2.92
N LYS A 187 16.82 -24.98 -2.64
CA LYS A 187 15.73 -25.43 -3.52
C LYS A 187 14.41 -25.10 -2.85
N PHE A 188 13.42 -24.73 -3.65
CA PHE A 188 12.08 -24.43 -3.20
C PHE A 188 11.08 -25.23 -4.04
N ASP A 189 9.96 -25.61 -3.42
CA ASP A 189 8.87 -26.30 -4.12
C ASP A 189 8.09 -25.33 -5.01
N ILE A 190 7.96 -24.07 -4.56
CA ILE A 190 7.26 -23.00 -5.27
C ILE A 190 8.15 -21.76 -5.24
N ILE A 191 8.30 -21.13 -6.39
CA ILE A 191 8.92 -19.81 -6.51
C ILE A 191 7.87 -18.88 -7.12
N VAL A 192 7.65 -17.73 -6.47
CA VAL A 192 6.74 -16.69 -6.91
C VAL A 192 7.47 -15.36 -7.00
N SER A 193 7.11 -14.55 -7.97
CA SER A 193 7.67 -13.21 -8.13
C SER A 193 6.68 -12.31 -8.88
N ASN A 194 6.61 -11.06 -8.47
CA ASN A 194 6.01 -9.97 -9.25
C ASN A 194 7.11 -8.91 -9.51
N PRO A 195 8.08 -9.19 -10.39
CA PRO A 195 9.22 -8.32 -10.61
C PRO A 195 8.86 -7.11 -11.46
N PRO A 196 9.75 -6.09 -11.58
CA PRO A 196 9.60 -5.02 -12.54
C PRO A 196 9.51 -5.57 -13.98
N TYR A 197 8.54 -5.08 -14.76
CA TYR A 197 8.33 -5.51 -16.15
C TYR A 197 8.07 -4.36 -17.13
N ILE A 198 7.95 -3.13 -16.65
CA ILE A 198 7.67 -1.96 -17.49
C ILE A 198 8.97 -1.49 -18.13
N THR A 199 8.99 -1.41 -19.46
CA THR A 199 10.14 -0.88 -20.19
C THR A 199 10.23 0.65 -20.08
N LEU A 200 11.41 1.20 -20.33
CA LEU A 200 11.60 2.66 -20.34
C LEU A 200 10.80 3.34 -21.46
N GLU A 201 10.49 2.63 -22.54
CA GLU A 201 9.68 3.14 -23.64
C GLU A 201 8.20 3.32 -23.23
N GLU A 202 7.70 2.40 -22.41
CA GLU A 202 6.32 2.41 -21.88
C GLU A 202 6.12 3.45 -20.78
N LYS A 203 7.19 4.04 -20.24
CA LYS A 203 7.12 5.07 -19.19
C LYS A 203 6.15 6.20 -19.50
N LYS A 204 5.99 6.55 -20.79
CA LYS A 204 5.07 7.60 -21.25
C LYS A 204 3.59 7.26 -21.04
N LEU A 205 3.25 5.98 -20.92
CA LEU A 205 1.89 5.50 -20.72
C LEU A 205 1.48 5.43 -19.24
N ILE A 206 2.46 5.55 -18.35
CA ILE A 206 2.24 5.43 -16.89
C ILE A 206 1.60 6.70 -16.33
N LYS A 207 0.63 6.52 -15.45
CA LYS A 207 -0.02 7.64 -14.75
C LYS A 207 1.00 8.46 -13.95
N LYS A 208 0.81 9.79 -13.92
CA LYS A 208 1.72 10.71 -13.25
C LYS A 208 1.93 10.41 -11.75
N ASN A 209 0.89 10.00 -11.05
CA ASN A 209 0.98 9.64 -9.63
C ASN A 209 1.93 8.45 -9.39
N VAL A 210 1.87 7.42 -10.24
CA VAL A 210 2.79 6.27 -10.17
C VAL A 210 4.23 6.72 -10.41
N LEU A 211 4.46 7.51 -11.47
CA LEU A 211 5.79 8.00 -11.82
C LEU A 211 6.42 8.91 -10.76
N LEU A 212 5.60 9.68 -10.04
CA LEU A 212 6.11 10.67 -9.07
C LEU A 212 6.35 10.07 -7.68
N PHE A 213 5.63 9.03 -7.31
CA PHE A 213 5.59 8.57 -5.92
C PHE A 213 6.01 7.12 -5.73
N GLU A 214 5.81 6.25 -6.72
CA GLU A 214 6.18 4.84 -6.58
C GLU A 214 7.65 4.59 -6.94
N PRO A 215 8.34 3.64 -6.29
CA PRO A 215 9.76 3.41 -6.49
C PRO A 215 10.04 2.90 -7.91
N HIS A 216 10.79 3.66 -8.70
CA HIS A 216 11.12 3.31 -10.08
C HIS A 216 11.82 1.94 -10.22
N LYS A 217 12.61 1.54 -9.20
CA LYS A 217 13.26 0.22 -9.17
C LYS A 217 12.28 -0.95 -9.09
N ALA A 218 11.05 -0.71 -8.59
CA ALA A 218 10.00 -1.71 -8.53
C ALA A 218 9.06 -1.69 -9.76
N LEU A 219 9.19 -0.67 -10.62
CA LEU A 219 8.36 -0.49 -11.81
C LEU A 219 9.10 -0.88 -13.09
N PHE A 220 10.34 -0.37 -13.25
CA PHE A 220 11.02 -0.37 -14.53
C PHE A 220 12.10 -1.45 -14.62
N VAL A 221 12.07 -2.15 -15.74
CA VAL A 221 13.18 -2.94 -16.22
C VAL A 221 14.11 -2.01 -17.03
N TYR A 222 15.39 -1.95 -16.66
CA TYR A 222 16.40 -1.15 -17.35
C TYR A 222 17.04 -1.88 -18.53
N ASP A 223 16.43 -2.96 -18.96
CA ASP A 223 16.76 -3.73 -20.17
C ASP A 223 15.67 -3.52 -21.23
N LYS A 224 16.01 -3.78 -22.50
CA LYS A 224 15.03 -3.77 -23.58
C LYS A 224 14.10 -4.98 -23.55
N ASN A 225 14.47 -6.02 -22.79
CA ASN A 225 13.67 -7.21 -22.61
C ASN A 225 12.80 -7.07 -21.34
N PRO A 226 11.47 -6.94 -21.45
CA PRO A 226 10.57 -6.87 -20.30
C PRO A 226 10.58 -8.14 -19.46
N LEU A 227 11.02 -9.26 -20.01
CA LEU A 227 11.14 -10.56 -19.32
C LEU A 227 12.52 -10.78 -18.69
N PHE A 228 13.32 -9.72 -18.51
CA PHE A 228 14.68 -9.82 -17.98
C PHE A 228 14.78 -10.52 -16.62
N TYR A 229 13.75 -10.46 -15.81
CA TYR A 229 13.69 -11.07 -14.48
C TYR A 229 12.98 -12.44 -14.45
N TYR A 230 12.46 -12.90 -15.57
CA TYR A 230 11.84 -14.22 -15.77
C TYR A 230 12.80 -15.18 -16.48
#